data_adeae83995abb3cf6e7ba7513d43e7eb
#
_entry.id   adeae83995abb3cf6e7ba7513d43e7eb
#
_cell.length_a   1.000
_cell.length_b   1.000
_cell.length_c   1.000
_cell.angle_alpha   90.00
_cell.angle_beta   90.00
_cell.angle_gamma   90.00
#
_symmetry.space_group_name_H-M   'P 1'
#
loop_
_entity.id
_entity.type
_entity.pdbx_description
1 polymer ?
#
loop_
_entity_poly.entity_id
_entity_poly.type
_entity_poly.pdbx_seq_one_letter_code
_entity_poly.pdbx_strand_id
1 'polypeptide(L)' 'MPIVTNLTKAKTIAHDMRRAKRAEEFEPHDEVISKQIPSADATAAETARAAIRTKYETVQTDIDAAADVDALKTVVENM' A
#
# COMPACT_ATOMS: atom_id res chain seq x y z
N MET A 1 6.62 -24.07 -18.77
CA MET A 1 5.46 -23.20 -18.74
C MET A 1 5.83 -21.90 -18.04
N PRO A 2 5.58 -20.79 -18.68
CA PRO A 2 5.94 -19.48 -18.11
C PRO A 2 5.06 -19.01 -16.96
N ILE A 3 4.02 -19.73 -16.60
CA ILE A 3 3.06 -19.34 -15.59
C ILE A 3 3.71 -19.11 -14.22
N VAL A 4 4.62 -19.99 -13.81
CA VAL A 4 5.31 -19.89 -12.52
C VAL A 4 6.19 -18.63 -12.48
N THR A 5 6.88 -18.35 -13.57
CA THR A 5 7.71 -17.16 -13.71
C THR A 5 6.85 -15.90 -13.64
N ASN A 6 5.66 -15.95 -14.21
CA ASN A 6 4.74 -14.82 -14.20
C ASN A 6 4.25 -14.48 -12.80
N LEU A 7 4.06 -15.45 -11.91
CA LEU A 7 3.67 -15.18 -10.54
C LEU A 7 4.75 -14.36 -9.81
N THR A 8 6.01 -14.71 -9.95
CA THR A 8 7.11 -13.96 -9.34
C THR A 8 7.14 -12.51 -9.83
N LYS A 9 7.03 -12.31 -11.14
CA LYS A 9 6.97 -10.96 -11.72
C LYS A 9 5.73 -10.21 -11.27
N ALA A 10 4.59 -10.89 -11.22
CA ALA A 10 3.33 -10.28 -10.78
C ALA A 10 3.42 -9.80 -9.33
N LYS A 11 4.08 -10.56 -8.45
CA LYS A 11 4.30 -10.14 -7.07
C LYS A 11 5.20 -8.92 -6.99
N THR A 12 6.25 -8.86 -7.80
CA THR A 12 7.15 -7.70 -7.87
C THR A 12 6.37 -6.45 -8.29
N ILE A 13 5.56 -6.56 -9.32
CA ILE A 13 4.72 -5.46 -9.81
C ILE A 13 3.71 -5.05 -8.74
N ALA A 14 3.09 -6.03 -8.06
CA ALA A 14 2.12 -5.76 -7.00
C ALA A 14 2.77 -4.99 -5.83
N HIS A 15 3.99 -5.34 -5.45
CA HIS A 15 4.71 -4.59 -4.42
C HIS A 15 5.05 -3.18 -4.88
N ASP A 16 5.40 -2.97 -6.14
CA ASP A 16 5.65 -1.65 -6.69
C ASP A 16 4.37 -0.80 -6.67
N MET A 17 3.24 -1.38 -7.04
CA MET A 17 1.93 -0.73 -6.97
C MET A 17 1.55 -0.39 -5.53
N ARG A 18 1.81 -1.30 -4.60
CA ARG A 18 1.59 -1.07 -3.17
C ARG A 18 2.38 0.15 -2.67
N ARG A 19 3.67 0.21 -3.01
CA ARG A 19 4.52 1.33 -2.60
C ARG A 19 4.03 2.66 -3.19
N ALA A 20 3.64 2.66 -4.45
CA ALA A 20 3.13 3.84 -5.11
C ALA A 20 1.82 4.33 -4.48
N LYS A 21 0.89 3.43 -4.22
CA LYS A 21 -0.39 3.77 -3.57
C LYS A 21 -0.18 4.26 -2.14
N ARG A 22 0.72 3.62 -1.41
CA ARG A 22 1.06 4.03 -0.05
C ARG A 22 1.60 5.46 -0.03
N ALA A 23 2.54 5.78 -0.91
CA ALA A 23 3.10 7.12 -1.01
C ALA A 23 2.02 8.15 -1.37
N GLU A 24 1.14 7.80 -2.29
CA GLU A 24 0.03 8.66 -2.70
C GLU A 24 -0.92 8.94 -1.54
N GLU A 25 -1.25 7.93 -0.73
CA GLU A 25 -2.12 8.11 0.43
C GLU A 25 -1.45 8.90 1.57
N PHE A 26 -0.13 8.81 1.70
CA PHE A 26 0.60 9.60 2.70
C PHE A 26 0.70 11.08 2.34
N GLU A 27 0.70 11.41 1.07
CA GLU A 27 0.97 12.77 0.59
C GLU A 27 0.14 13.86 1.28
N PRO A 28 -1.20 13.76 1.35
CA PRO A 28 -1.99 14.81 2.02
C PRO A 28 -1.71 14.92 3.51
N HIS A 29 -1.40 13.81 4.18
CA HIS A 29 -1.11 13.81 5.61
C HIS A 29 0.28 14.37 5.90
N ASP A 30 1.26 14.06 5.06
CA ASP A 30 2.60 14.61 5.17
C ASP A 30 2.59 16.11 4.94
N GLU A 31 1.78 16.58 4.02
CA GLU A 31 1.63 18.01 3.76
C GLU A 31 1.08 18.75 4.98
N VAL A 32 0.07 18.20 5.65
CA VAL A 32 -0.49 18.77 6.87
C VAL A 32 0.58 18.90 7.95
N ILE A 33 1.37 17.84 8.16
CA ILE A 33 2.41 17.83 9.19
C ILE A 33 3.54 18.80 8.82
N SER A 34 4.02 18.77 7.59
CA SER A 34 5.13 19.62 7.14
C SER A 34 4.82 21.09 7.19
N LYS A 35 3.60 21.46 6.82
CA LYS A 35 3.20 22.86 6.74
C LYS A 35 2.68 23.41 8.06
N GLN A 36 2.44 22.54 9.03
CA GLN A 36 1.90 22.93 10.34
C GLN A 36 0.68 23.82 10.21
N ILE A 37 -0.28 23.40 9.37
CA ILE A 37 -1.49 24.17 9.08
C ILE A 37 -2.33 24.29 10.36
N PRO A 38 -2.60 25.50 10.88
CA PRO A 38 -3.27 25.67 12.19
C PRO A 38 -4.67 25.09 12.25
N SER A 39 -5.38 25.03 11.12
CA SER A 39 -6.72 24.48 11.06
C SER A 39 -6.74 22.97 10.91
N ALA A 40 -5.59 22.34 10.73
CA ALA A 40 -5.47 20.90 10.55
C ALA A 40 -4.94 20.25 11.82
N ASP A 41 -5.45 19.07 12.14
CA ASP A 41 -5.05 18.32 13.32
C ASP A 41 -3.90 17.38 12.98
N ALA A 42 -2.70 17.73 13.45
CA ALA A 42 -1.51 16.89 13.23
C ALA A 42 -1.66 15.51 13.90
N THR A 43 -2.36 15.43 15.03
CA THR A 43 -2.64 14.14 15.70
C THR A 43 -3.52 13.27 14.83
N ALA A 44 -4.56 13.83 14.19
CA ALA A 44 -5.42 13.09 13.28
C ALA A 44 -4.61 12.63 12.05
N ALA A 45 -3.71 13.46 11.53
CA ALA A 45 -2.85 13.09 10.41
C ALA A 45 -1.91 11.94 10.78
N GLU A 46 -1.32 11.96 11.98
CA GLU A 46 -0.48 10.87 12.47
C GLU A 46 -1.28 9.57 12.64
N THR A 47 -2.50 9.65 13.16
CA THR A 47 -3.39 8.49 13.29
C THR A 47 -3.71 7.91 11.92
N ALA A 48 -4.01 8.76 10.93
CA ALA A 48 -4.28 8.33 9.57
C ALA A 48 -3.05 7.67 8.93
N ARG A 49 -1.86 8.21 9.15
CA ARG A 49 -0.61 7.62 8.67
C ARG A 49 -0.36 6.24 9.28
N ALA A 50 -0.62 6.07 10.56
CA ALA A 50 -0.48 4.79 11.24
C ALA A 50 -1.46 3.77 10.65
N ALA A 51 -2.71 4.16 10.38
CA ALA A 51 -3.71 3.29 9.75
C ALA A 51 -3.27 2.88 8.34
N ILE A 52 -2.71 3.80 7.57
CA ILE A 52 -2.18 3.52 6.23
C ILE A 52 -1.04 2.49 6.30
N ARG A 53 -0.11 2.67 7.23
CA ARG A 53 0.98 1.71 7.43
C ARG A 53 0.46 0.32 7.73
N THR A 54 -0.48 0.19 8.65
CA THR A 54 -1.08 -1.10 9.02
C THR A 54 -1.78 -1.74 7.83
N LYS A 55 -2.55 -0.95 7.08
CA LYS A 55 -3.23 -1.42 5.86
C LYS A 55 -2.23 -2.03 4.87
N TYR A 56 -1.14 -1.32 4.58
CA TYR A 56 -0.19 -1.78 3.57
C TYR A 56 0.76 -2.86 4.07
N GLU A 57 0.95 -2.99 5.37
CA GLU A 57 1.61 -4.16 5.95
C GLU A 57 0.79 -5.42 5.71
N THR A 58 -0.52 -5.34 5.88
CA THR A 58 -1.45 -6.43 5.58
C THR A 58 -1.44 -6.76 4.09
N VAL A 59 -1.47 -5.73 3.23
CA VAL A 59 -1.39 -5.91 1.77
C VAL A 59 -0.09 -6.61 1.40
N GLN A 60 1.03 -6.21 1.98
CA GLN A 60 2.32 -6.84 1.73
C GLN A 60 2.29 -8.33 2.09
N THR A 61 1.75 -8.67 3.24
CA THR A 61 1.61 -10.05 3.69
C THR A 61 0.71 -10.84 2.73
N ASP A 62 -0.40 -10.25 2.32
CA ASP A 62 -1.34 -10.89 1.39
C ASP A 62 -0.70 -11.13 0.02
N ILE A 63 0.09 -10.18 -0.48
CA ILE A 63 0.82 -10.35 -1.73
C ILE A 63 1.81 -11.52 -1.61
N ASP A 64 2.57 -11.57 -0.53
CA ASP A 64 3.57 -12.62 -0.32
C ASP A 64 2.91 -13.99 -0.14
N ALA A 65 1.72 -14.04 0.45
CA ALA A 65 0.97 -15.27 0.67
C ALA A 65 0.18 -15.75 -0.55
N ALA A 66 0.03 -14.92 -1.59
CA ALA A 66 -0.73 -15.29 -2.77
C ALA A 66 -0.12 -16.51 -3.45
N ALA A 67 -0.93 -17.56 -3.63
CA ALA A 67 -0.48 -18.82 -4.20
C ALA A 67 -0.49 -18.82 -5.74
N ASP A 68 -1.26 -17.93 -6.34
CA ASP A 68 -1.37 -17.83 -7.80
C ASP A 68 -1.70 -16.40 -8.22
N VAL A 69 -1.73 -16.18 -9.53
CA VAL A 69 -1.97 -14.86 -10.10
C VAL A 69 -3.39 -14.37 -9.79
N ASP A 70 -4.37 -15.26 -9.74
CA ASP A 70 -5.76 -14.87 -9.44
C ASP A 70 -5.89 -14.36 -8.00
N ALA A 71 -5.27 -15.03 -7.04
CA ALA A 71 -5.25 -14.58 -5.64
C ALA A 71 -4.56 -13.22 -5.54
N LEU A 72 -3.44 -13.05 -6.23
CA LEU A 72 -2.69 -11.80 -6.26
C LEU A 72 -3.52 -10.66 -6.87
N LYS A 73 -4.23 -10.94 -7.94
CA LYS A 73 -5.12 -9.97 -8.58
C LYS A 73 -6.19 -9.47 -7.62
N THR A 74 -6.77 -10.37 -6.85
CA THR A 74 -7.77 -10.02 -5.84
C THR A 74 -7.18 -9.07 -4.80
N VAL A 75 -5.96 -9.33 -4.32
CA VAL A 75 -5.28 -8.44 -3.38
C VAL A 75 -5.08 -7.05 -3.96
N VAL A 76 -4.59 -6.98 -5.19
CA VAL A 76 -4.33 -5.71 -5.88
C VAL A 76 -5.62 -4.92 -6.08
N GLU A 77 -6.70 -5.59 -6.48
CA GLU A 77 -7.99 -4.95 -6.70
C GLU A 77 -8.57 -4.35 -5.41
N ASN A 78 -8.24 -4.94 -4.26
CA ASN A 78 -8.74 -4.49 -2.96
C ASN A 78 -7.83 -3.47 -2.28
N MET A 79 -6.71 -3.14 -2.89
CA MET A 79 -5.88 -2.04 -2.40
C MET A 79 -6.61 -0.71 -2.59
#